data_7e5e28acbec42d9c5641615e1e20b91a
#
_entry.id   7e5e28acbec42d9c5641615e1e20b91a
#
_cell.length_a   1.000
_cell.length_b   1.000
_cell.length_c   1.000
_cell.angle_alpha   90.00
_cell.angle_beta   90.00
_cell.angle_gamma   90.00
#
_symmetry.space_group_name_H-M   'P 1'
#
loop_
_entity.id
_entity.type
_entity.pdbx_description
1 polymer ?
#
loop_
_entity_poly.entity_id
_entity_poly.type
_entity_poly.pdbx_seq_one_letter_code
_entity_poly.pdbx_strand_id
1 'polypeptide(L)'
;MTGTAQPNKDLSLSIKDPNDTIVRFDILPIDESGEIKYEFPYTQSFIEGTYVLTATQDDITQVSLFTLGTDSYDRVVVYLEKMNFFANSKASVSVLGPPSTEFTLDILDYGDNKKFSTLVKTNSVGSTTFVVDLTGYSSGVYKAVASNPLYQDTAKFSVGLSSGSGNITFSSTKLQYSGGDNILIIGNAGANSILNISLIDPNGETVTKFEIFTDKEGTFSTDMLGIPSNAMDGEWQIKAQSGLDHKEVIITVS
;
A
#
# COMPACT_ATOMS: atom_id res chain seq x y z
N MET A 1 5.83 -17.36 7.06
CA MET A 1 5.06 -16.33 7.76
C MET A 1 3.80 -16.95 8.34
N THR A 2 3.41 -16.55 9.54
CA THR A 2 2.13 -16.93 10.16
C THR A 2 1.45 -15.68 10.72
N GLY A 3 0.13 -15.66 10.74
CA GLY A 3 -0.66 -14.53 11.22
C GLY A 3 -2.15 -14.85 11.23
N THR A 4 -2.96 -13.80 11.40
CA THR A 4 -4.42 -13.89 11.32
C THR A 4 -4.98 -12.77 10.45
N ALA A 5 -6.06 -13.04 9.73
CA ALA A 5 -6.81 -12.09 8.92
C ALA A 5 -8.32 -12.28 9.13
N GLN A 6 -9.14 -11.45 8.51
CA GLN A 6 -10.59 -11.65 8.56
C GLN A 6 -10.97 -12.92 7.80
N PRO A 7 -11.75 -13.82 8.41
CA PRO A 7 -12.20 -15.05 7.76
C PRO A 7 -13.05 -14.78 6.51
N ASN A 8 -13.01 -15.74 5.56
CA ASN A 8 -13.82 -15.74 4.34
C ASN A 8 -13.61 -14.51 3.44
N LYS A 9 -12.40 -13.94 3.46
CA LYS A 9 -12.00 -12.84 2.59
C LYS A 9 -10.60 -13.10 2.07
N ASP A 10 -10.32 -12.58 0.89
CA ASP A 10 -8.99 -12.66 0.29
C ASP A 10 -8.02 -11.69 0.96
N LEU A 11 -6.78 -12.11 1.10
CA LEU A 11 -5.66 -11.32 1.58
C LEU A 11 -4.65 -11.16 0.45
N SER A 12 -4.39 -9.92 0.04
CA SER A 12 -3.31 -9.62 -0.91
C SER A 12 -1.98 -9.54 -0.18
N LEU A 13 -0.96 -10.21 -0.71
CA LEU A 13 0.42 -10.15 -0.25
C LEU A 13 1.31 -9.62 -1.35
N SER A 14 2.12 -8.61 -1.06
CA SER A 14 3.18 -8.14 -1.94
C SER A 14 4.51 -8.14 -1.23
N ILE A 15 5.58 -8.49 -1.94
CA ILE A 15 6.94 -8.47 -1.45
C ILE A 15 7.77 -7.57 -2.35
N LYS A 16 8.34 -6.52 -1.77
CA LYS A 16 9.32 -5.65 -2.42
C LYS A 16 10.73 -6.04 -1.99
N ASP A 17 11.63 -6.06 -2.95
CA ASP A 17 13.06 -6.28 -2.74
C ASP A 17 13.75 -5.02 -2.18
N PRO A 18 15.07 -5.07 -1.86
CA PRO A 18 15.82 -3.90 -1.41
C PRO A 18 15.84 -2.71 -2.38
N ASN A 19 15.55 -2.93 -3.67
CA ASN A 19 15.46 -1.88 -4.70
C ASN A 19 14.03 -1.37 -4.92
N ASP A 20 13.08 -1.69 -4.01
CA ASP A 20 11.64 -1.35 -4.10
C ASP A 20 10.91 -1.99 -5.30
N THR A 21 11.50 -3.01 -5.92
CA THR A 21 10.84 -3.78 -6.98
C THR A 21 9.93 -4.83 -6.34
N ILE A 22 8.67 -4.91 -6.78
CA ILE A 22 7.79 -6.01 -6.38
C ILE A 22 8.28 -7.29 -7.05
N VAL A 23 8.76 -8.22 -6.24
CA VAL A 23 9.29 -9.51 -6.68
C VAL A 23 8.28 -10.63 -6.51
N ARG A 24 7.20 -10.36 -5.78
CA ARG A 24 6.10 -11.31 -5.57
C ARG A 24 4.80 -10.60 -5.27
N PHE A 25 3.72 -11.09 -5.87
CA PHE A 25 2.35 -10.75 -5.51
C PHE A 25 1.51 -12.03 -5.48
N ASP A 26 0.81 -12.26 -4.38
CA ASP A 26 -0.08 -13.40 -4.19
C ASP A 26 -1.40 -12.95 -3.56
N ILE A 27 -2.46 -13.69 -3.85
CA ILE A 27 -3.75 -13.57 -3.18
C ILE A 27 -4.03 -14.88 -2.47
N LEU A 28 -4.24 -14.77 -1.16
CA LEU A 28 -4.52 -15.90 -0.28
C LEU A 28 -6.00 -15.87 0.11
N PRO A 29 -6.79 -16.86 -0.27
CA PRO A 29 -8.13 -17.04 0.29
C PRO A 29 -7.97 -17.43 1.77
N ILE A 30 -8.61 -16.67 2.65
CA ILE A 30 -8.60 -16.93 4.08
C ILE A 30 -9.85 -17.74 4.44
N ASP A 31 -9.64 -18.89 5.04
CA ASP A 31 -10.70 -19.79 5.46
C ASP A 31 -11.44 -19.28 6.73
N GLU A 32 -12.40 -20.09 7.23
CA GLU A 32 -13.18 -19.76 8.42
C GLU A 32 -12.34 -19.60 9.70
N SER A 33 -11.13 -20.18 9.76
CA SER A 33 -10.23 -20.04 10.92
C SER A 33 -9.58 -18.67 11.00
N GLY A 34 -9.46 -17.99 9.87
CA GLY A 34 -8.71 -16.74 9.77
C GLY A 34 -7.20 -16.90 9.90
N GLU A 35 -6.69 -18.14 9.96
CA GLU A 35 -5.25 -18.39 10.10
C GLU A 35 -4.52 -18.20 8.77
N ILE A 36 -3.37 -17.51 8.82
CA ILE A 36 -2.47 -17.34 7.69
C ILE A 36 -1.24 -18.21 7.90
N LYS A 37 -0.96 -19.06 6.91
CA LYS A 37 0.32 -19.73 6.79
C LYS A 37 0.83 -19.53 5.37
N TYR A 38 1.88 -18.76 5.21
CA TYR A 38 2.47 -18.45 3.92
C TYR A 38 3.95 -18.75 3.92
N GLU A 39 4.40 -19.49 2.91
CA GLU A 39 5.80 -19.82 2.67
C GLU A 39 6.30 -19.03 1.46
N PHE A 40 7.25 -18.15 1.68
CA PHE A 40 7.88 -17.38 0.62
C PHE A 40 8.79 -18.29 -0.20
N PRO A 41 8.54 -18.47 -1.52
CA PRO A 41 9.38 -19.31 -2.36
C PRO A 41 10.70 -18.59 -2.63
N TYR A 42 11.71 -18.89 -1.82
CA TYR A 42 13.06 -18.37 -2.03
C TYR A 42 13.67 -18.96 -3.30
N THR A 43 14.25 -18.12 -4.15
CA THR A 43 15.04 -18.52 -5.32
C THR A 43 16.43 -17.88 -5.25
N GLN A 44 17.42 -18.48 -5.91
CA GLN A 44 18.79 -17.96 -5.95
C GLN A 44 18.93 -16.59 -6.65
N SER A 45 17.87 -16.10 -7.29
CA SER A 45 17.85 -14.79 -7.93
C SER A 45 17.52 -13.62 -6.97
N PHE A 46 17.15 -13.89 -5.72
CA PHE A 46 16.90 -12.85 -4.75
C PHE A 46 18.22 -12.23 -4.27
N ILE A 47 18.26 -10.90 -4.25
CA ILE A 47 19.41 -10.11 -3.80
C ILE A 47 19.45 -10.01 -2.27
N GLU A 48 20.63 -9.81 -1.72
CA GLU A 48 20.79 -9.57 -0.27
C GLU A 48 20.25 -8.18 0.13
N GLY A 49 19.69 -8.08 1.33
CA GLY A 49 19.18 -6.84 1.91
C GLY A 49 17.82 -6.97 2.60
N THR A 50 17.19 -5.85 2.87
CA THR A 50 15.89 -5.78 3.57
C THR A 50 14.72 -5.81 2.58
N TYR A 51 13.84 -6.76 2.76
CA TYR A 51 12.59 -6.94 2.03
C TYR A 51 11.42 -6.36 2.81
N VAL A 52 10.42 -5.86 2.09
CA VAL A 52 9.17 -5.35 2.63
C VAL A 52 8.05 -6.29 2.23
N LEU A 53 7.42 -6.93 3.21
CA LEU A 53 6.20 -7.69 3.03
C LEU A 53 5.02 -6.81 3.41
N THR A 54 4.10 -6.59 2.47
CA THR A 54 2.85 -5.88 2.69
C THR A 54 1.68 -6.85 2.56
N ALA A 55 0.82 -6.87 3.57
CA ALA A 55 -0.40 -7.64 3.59
C ALA A 55 -1.59 -6.67 3.64
N THR A 56 -2.51 -6.77 2.68
CA THR A 56 -3.68 -5.87 2.59
C THR A 56 -4.96 -6.68 2.47
N GLN A 57 -5.93 -6.36 3.32
CA GLN A 57 -7.27 -6.93 3.29
C GLN A 57 -8.29 -5.79 3.46
N ASP A 58 -9.17 -5.61 2.49
CA ASP A 58 -10.03 -4.43 2.37
C ASP A 58 -9.22 -3.12 2.39
N ASP A 59 -9.46 -2.23 3.37
CA ASP A 59 -8.77 -0.96 3.57
C ASP A 59 -7.63 -1.02 4.61
N ILE A 60 -7.37 -2.21 5.16
CA ILE A 60 -6.36 -2.41 6.22
C ILE A 60 -5.08 -2.99 5.62
N THR A 61 -3.98 -2.31 5.90
CA THR A 61 -2.64 -2.73 5.47
C THR A 61 -1.75 -2.96 6.69
N GLN A 62 -1.00 -4.06 6.65
CA GLN A 62 0.08 -4.37 7.60
C GLN A 62 1.37 -4.58 6.84
N VAL A 63 2.47 -4.13 7.43
CA VAL A 63 3.79 -4.24 6.82
C VAL A 63 4.74 -4.93 7.79
N SER A 64 5.62 -5.76 7.25
CA SER A 64 6.68 -6.43 7.99
C SER A 64 7.97 -6.38 7.19
N LEU A 65 9.09 -6.25 7.89
CA LEU A 65 10.42 -6.35 7.29
C LEU A 65 11.02 -7.72 7.57
N PHE A 66 11.78 -8.22 6.60
CA PHE A 66 12.67 -9.36 6.79
C PHE A 66 13.95 -9.16 5.98
N THR A 67 15.02 -9.86 6.33
CA THR A 67 16.32 -9.74 5.65
C THR A 67 16.70 -11.04 4.97
N LEU A 68 17.43 -10.92 3.87
CA LEU A 68 18.15 -12.02 3.24
C LEU A 68 19.63 -11.66 3.19
N GLY A 69 20.48 -12.55 3.71
CA GLY A 69 21.94 -12.39 3.65
C GLY A 69 22.51 -11.29 4.58
N THR A 70 21.68 -10.59 5.36
CA THR A 70 22.10 -9.57 6.32
C THR A 70 21.42 -9.76 7.68
N ASP A 71 22.09 -9.33 8.75
CA ASP A 71 21.61 -9.50 10.14
C ASP A 71 20.79 -8.30 10.66
N SER A 72 20.72 -7.21 9.90
CA SER A 72 20.03 -5.98 10.32
C SER A 72 19.31 -5.33 9.16
N TYR A 73 18.24 -4.59 9.47
CA TYR A 73 17.54 -3.77 8.48
C TYR A 73 18.43 -2.59 8.05
N ASP A 74 18.52 -2.37 6.75
CA ASP A 74 19.29 -1.32 6.08
C ASP A 74 18.39 -0.22 5.49
N ARG A 75 17.12 -0.19 5.89
CA ARG A 75 16.13 0.80 5.47
C ARG A 75 15.13 1.12 6.59
N VAL A 76 14.41 2.22 6.43
CA VAL A 76 13.21 2.54 7.20
C VAL A 76 11.98 2.41 6.29
N VAL A 77 10.86 2.02 6.87
CA VAL A 77 9.55 1.98 6.20
C VAL A 77 8.53 2.64 7.11
N VAL A 78 7.80 3.61 6.57
CA VAL A 78 6.66 4.25 7.22
C VAL A 78 5.38 3.73 6.58
N TYR A 79 4.41 3.35 7.38
CA TYR A 79 3.10 2.99 6.87
C TYR A 79 1.99 3.39 7.84
N LEU A 80 0.79 3.50 7.31
CA LEU A 80 -0.43 3.63 8.07
C LEU A 80 -1.30 2.40 7.77
N GLU A 81 -2.05 1.92 8.76
CA GLU A 81 -2.96 0.78 8.56
C GLU A 81 -4.07 1.08 7.54
N LYS A 82 -4.39 2.38 7.35
CA LYS A 82 -5.35 2.89 6.36
C LYS A 82 -4.76 4.08 5.62
N MET A 83 -5.20 4.28 4.38
CA MET A 83 -4.81 5.44 3.59
C MET A 83 -5.76 6.63 3.76
N ASN A 84 -7.02 6.40 4.15
CA ASN A 84 -8.05 7.42 4.26
C ASN A 84 -8.60 7.48 5.67
N PHE A 85 -8.63 8.68 6.26
CA PHE A 85 -9.09 8.94 7.61
C PHE A 85 -10.23 9.95 7.60
N PHE A 86 -11.19 9.77 8.50
CA PHE A 86 -12.22 10.79 8.74
C PHE A 86 -11.60 12.01 9.43
N ALA A 87 -12.20 13.18 9.21
CA ALA A 87 -11.86 14.39 9.97
C ALA A 87 -12.01 14.13 11.48
N ASN A 88 -11.11 14.70 12.28
CA ASN A 88 -11.08 14.55 13.73
C ASN A 88 -10.95 13.10 14.25
N SER A 89 -10.42 12.20 13.44
CA SER A 89 -10.07 10.85 13.86
C SER A 89 -8.62 10.75 14.36
N LYS A 90 -8.16 9.54 14.60
CA LYS A 90 -6.75 9.25 14.94
C LYS A 90 -6.14 8.37 13.86
N ALA A 91 -4.88 8.63 13.51
CA ALA A 91 -4.11 7.84 12.58
C ALA A 91 -2.96 7.14 13.31
N SER A 92 -2.89 5.82 13.18
CA SER A 92 -1.75 5.04 13.65
C SER A 92 -0.67 5.04 12.58
N VAL A 93 0.44 5.70 12.86
CA VAL A 93 1.62 5.74 11.99
C VAL A 93 2.65 4.78 12.54
N SER A 94 3.01 3.79 11.76
CA SER A 94 4.02 2.79 12.11
C SER A 94 5.33 3.08 11.39
N VAL A 95 6.44 2.92 12.12
CA VAL A 95 7.80 3.04 11.61
C VAL A 95 8.52 1.73 11.87
N LEU A 96 8.99 1.10 10.79
CA LEU A 96 9.80 -0.10 10.82
C LEU A 96 11.22 0.24 10.34
N GLY A 97 12.24 -0.37 10.93
CA GLY A 97 13.62 -0.10 10.53
C GLY A 97 14.62 -0.72 11.52
N PRO A 98 15.89 -0.28 11.50
CA PRO A 98 16.90 -0.82 12.40
C PRO A 98 16.44 -0.79 13.86
N PRO A 99 16.72 -1.88 14.64
CA PRO A 99 16.34 -1.94 16.05
C PRO A 99 16.94 -0.82 16.88
N SER A 100 16.17 -0.38 17.90
CA SER A 100 16.60 0.62 18.90
C SER A 100 17.10 1.93 18.29
N THR A 101 16.62 2.28 17.10
CA THR A 101 17.01 3.49 16.34
C THR A 101 15.98 4.60 16.49
N GLU A 102 16.47 5.83 16.65
CA GLU A 102 15.64 7.02 16.78
C GLU A 102 15.39 7.67 15.42
N PHE A 103 14.16 8.12 15.22
CA PHE A 103 13.70 8.84 14.03
C PHE A 103 12.90 10.07 14.43
N THR A 104 13.00 11.13 13.63
CA THR A 104 12.02 12.22 13.65
C THR A 104 10.82 11.77 12.81
N LEU A 105 9.63 11.77 13.40
CA LEU A 105 8.37 11.57 12.71
C LEU A 105 7.69 12.91 12.50
N ASP A 106 7.60 13.34 11.26
CA ASP A 106 6.94 14.58 10.84
C ASP A 106 5.63 14.26 10.11
N ILE A 107 4.57 15.04 10.38
CA ILE A 107 3.38 15.08 9.55
C ILE A 107 3.37 16.39 8.79
N LEU A 108 3.35 16.31 7.47
CA LEU A 108 3.36 17.45 6.56
C LEU A 108 2.04 17.53 5.80
N ASP A 109 1.57 18.75 5.51
CA ASP A 109 0.49 18.93 4.53
C ASP A 109 1.01 18.82 3.09
N TYR A 110 0.12 18.93 2.12
CA TYR A 110 0.47 18.85 0.71
C TYR A 110 1.50 19.90 0.26
N GLY A 111 1.55 21.04 0.92
CA GLY A 111 2.51 22.12 0.67
C GLY A 111 3.83 21.97 1.44
N ASP A 112 4.08 20.78 2.02
CA ASP A 112 5.23 20.45 2.87
C ASP A 112 5.33 21.30 4.15
N ASN A 113 4.21 21.93 4.57
CA ASN A 113 4.17 22.61 5.85
C ASN A 113 4.00 21.60 6.98
N LYS A 114 4.87 21.69 7.97
CA LYS A 114 4.86 20.83 9.15
C LYS A 114 3.64 21.11 10.03
N LYS A 115 2.82 20.08 10.26
CA LYS A 115 1.66 20.11 11.16
C LYS A 115 1.95 19.50 12.52
N PHE A 116 2.83 18.51 12.55
CA PHE A 116 3.23 17.80 13.75
C PHE A 116 4.66 17.29 13.61
N SER A 117 5.38 17.17 14.72
CA SER A 117 6.73 16.62 14.79
C SER A 117 6.97 15.97 16.15
N THR A 118 7.56 14.79 16.16
CA THR A 118 7.99 14.11 17.38
C THR A 118 9.18 13.20 17.12
N LEU A 119 9.87 12.80 18.18
CA LEU A 119 10.85 11.73 18.13
C LEU A 119 10.16 10.41 18.45
N VAL A 120 10.47 9.38 17.67
CA VAL A 120 10.04 8.00 17.89
C VAL A 120 11.26 7.10 17.88
N LYS A 121 11.21 6.00 18.62
CA LYS A 121 12.30 5.03 18.70
C LYS A 121 11.77 3.64 18.44
N THR A 122 12.38 2.93 17.49
CA THR A 122 12.08 1.52 17.24
C THR A 122 12.49 0.67 18.44
N ASN A 123 11.71 -0.35 18.72
CA ASN A 123 11.99 -1.33 19.77
C ASN A 123 13.10 -2.32 19.35
N SER A 124 13.34 -3.35 20.15
CA SER A 124 14.37 -4.37 19.89
C SER A 124 14.11 -5.23 18.64
N VAL A 125 12.90 -5.22 18.10
CA VAL A 125 12.55 -5.92 16.84
C VAL A 125 12.41 -4.95 15.67
N GLY A 126 12.80 -3.68 15.84
CA GLY A 126 12.83 -2.70 14.76
C GLY A 126 11.47 -2.07 14.42
N SER A 127 10.55 -1.98 15.36
CA SER A 127 9.21 -1.40 15.12
C SER A 127 8.81 -0.38 16.18
N THR A 128 8.00 0.60 15.79
CA THR A 128 7.28 1.49 16.72
C THR A 128 6.01 2.02 16.04
N THR A 129 5.01 2.36 16.83
CA THR A 129 3.76 2.96 16.33
C THR A 129 3.45 4.21 17.16
N PHE A 130 3.11 5.28 16.48
CA PHE A 130 2.70 6.54 17.08
C PHE A 130 1.29 6.91 16.61
N VAL A 131 0.43 7.32 17.53
CA VAL A 131 -0.94 7.73 17.23
C VAL A 131 -1.00 9.25 17.08
N VAL A 132 -1.28 9.71 15.86
CA VAL A 132 -1.46 11.13 15.54
C VAL A 132 -2.93 11.49 15.70
N ASP A 133 -3.22 12.53 16.47
CA ASP A 133 -4.57 13.11 16.56
C ASP A 133 -4.79 14.07 15.38
N LEU A 134 -5.77 13.78 14.54
CA LEU A 134 -6.12 14.55 13.34
C LEU A 134 -7.16 15.65 13.62
N THR A 135 -7.45 15.95 14.90
CA THR A 135 -8.36 17.04 15.26
C THR A 135 -7.81 18.39 14.75
N GLY A 136 -8.64 19.10 14.00
CA GLY A 136 -8.27 20.38 13.40
C GLY A 136 -7.45 20.30 12.10
N TYR A 137 -7.18 19.10 11.59
CA TYR A 137 -6.62 18.95 10.26
C TYR A 137 -7.69 19.27 9.20
N SER A 138 -7.33 20.08 8.21
CA SER A 138 -8.20 20.36 7.07
C SER A 138 -8.34 19.13 6.17
N SER A 139 -9.44 19.03 5.41
CA SER A 139 -9.56 18.01 4.38
C SER A 139 -8.43 18.15 3.35
N GLY A 140 -7.79 17.03 3.03
CA GLY A 140 -6.69 17.02 2.07
C GLY A 140 -5.73 15.85 2.25
N VAL A 141 -4.65 15.88 1.49
CA VAL A 141 -3.59 14.88 1.49
C VAL A 141 -2.45 15.33 2.40
N TYR A 142 -1.92 14.39 3.16
CA TYR A 142 -0.81 14.56 4.11
C TYR A 142 0.29 13.54 3.85
N LYS A 143 1.46 13.80 4.41
CA LYS A 143 2.62 12.91 4.38
C LYS A 143 3.07 12.64 5.81
N ALA A 144 3.26 11.37 6.16
CA ALA A 144 4.01 10.96 7.33
C ALA A 144 5.44 10.65 6.89
N VAL A 145 6.42 11.34 7.45
CA VAL A 145 7.83 11.21 7.10
C VAL A 145 8.60 10.77 8.34
N ALA A 146 9.25 9.61 8.29
CA ALA A 146 10.22 9.22 9.30
C ALA A 146 11.62 9.40 8.75
N SER A 147 12.47 10.12 9.47
CA SER A 147 13.83 10.41 9.01
C SER A 147 14.84 10.45 10.15
N ASN A 148 16.07 10.08 9.82
CA ASN A 148 17.28 10.35 10.58
C ASN A 148 18.44 10.61 9.60
N PRO A 149 19.68 10.84 10.03
CA PRO A 149 20.79 11.11 9.10
C PRO A 149 21.09 10.03 8.08
N LEU A 150 20.65 8.78 8.29
CA LEU A 150 20.96 7.63 7.43
C LEU A 150 19.77 7.17 6.60
N TYR A 151 18.55 7.34 7.11
CA TYR A 151 17.35 6.75 6.53
C TYR A 151 16.21 7.75 6.47
N GLN A 152 15.41 7.66 5.43
CA GLN A 152 14.16 8.40 5.28
C GLN A 152 13.16 7.58 4.48
N ASP A 153 11.89 7.65 4.90
CA ASP A 153 10.76 7.13 4.14
C ASP A 153 9.52 7.99 4.36
N THR A 154 8.56 7.88 3.44
CA THR A 154 7.36 8.71 3.41
C THR A 154 6.14 7.90 3.01
N ALA A 155 5.11 7.93 3.85
CA ALA A 155 3.78 7.41 3.51
C ALA A 155 2.80 8.57 3.31
N LYS A 156 1.97 8.49 2.26
CA LYS A 156 0.87 9.45 2.02
C LYS A 156 -0.43 8.92 2.61
N PHE A 157 -1.24 9.82 3.13
CA PHE A 157 -2.59 9.52 3.62
C PHE A 157 -3.51 10.73 3.41
N SER A 158 -4.80 10.51 3.46
CA SER A 158 -5.79 11.58 3.34
C SER A 158 -6.61 11.75 4.61
N VAL A 159 -7.13 12.96 4.82
CA VAL A 159 -8.03 13.30 5.90
C VAL A 159 -9.27 13.96 5.34
N GLY A 160 -10.46 13.48 5.72
CA GLY A 160 -11.74 14.11 5.39
C GLY A 160 -12.07 14.16 3.91
N LEU A 161 -11.43 13.33 3.08
CA LEU A 161 -11.80 13.20 1.68
C LEU A 161 -13.06 12.35 1.54
N SER A 162 -13.77 12.53 0.43
CA SER A 162 -14.96 11.75 0.06
C SER A 162 -14.83 11.24 -1.37
N SER A 163 -15.70 10.32 -1.74
CA SER A 163 -15.85 9.95 -3.14
C SER A 163 -16.21 11.20 -3.93
N GLY A 164 -15.40 11.46 -4.94
CA GLY A 164 -15.58 12.61 -5.82
C GLY A 164 -16.50 12.30 -6.98
N SER A 165 -16.62 13.26 -7.85
CA SER A 165 -17.22 13.11 -9.17
C SER A 165 -16.28 13.71 -10.19
N GLY A 166 -16.45 13.33 -11.43
CA GLY A 166 -15.67 13.85 -12.53
C GLY A 166 -15.08 12.76 -13.39
N ASN A 167 -14.60 13.15 -14.56
CA ASN A 167 -14.07 12.20 -15.51
C ASN A 167 -12.82 11.50 -14.96
N ILE A 168 -12.88 10.17 -14.86
CA ILE A 168 -11.74 9.34 -14.47
C ILE A 168 -11.03 8.90 -15.74
N THR A 169 -9.73 9.14 -15.80
CA THR A 169 -8.85 8.64 -16.85
C THR A 169 -7.65 7.97 -16.23
N PHE A 170 -7.26 6.81 -16.72
CA PHE A 170 -6.04 6.15 -16.30
C PHE A 170 -5.53 5.17 -17.37
N SER A 171 -4.29 4.78 -17.24
CA SER A 171 -3.66 3.73 -18.00
C SER A 171 -2.77 2.87 -17.12
N SER A 172 -2.61 1.61 -17.48
CA SER A 172 -1.54 0.75 -17.01
C SER A 172 -0.27 0.99 -17.83
N THR A 173 0.89 0.71 -17.27
CA THR A 173 2.18 0.88 -17.96
C THR A 173 2.41 -0.14 -19.07
N LYS A 174 1.73 -1.28 -19.00
CA LYS A 174 1.75 -2.34 -20.01
C LYS A 174 0.30 -2.77 -20.32
N LEU A 175 0.09 -3.42 -21.44
CA LEU A 175 -1.19 -4.07 -21.79
C LEU A 175 -1.12 -5.60 -21.66
N GLN A 176 0.08 -6.17 -21.52
CA GLN A 176 0.31 -7.61 -21.31
C GLN A 176 1.11 -7.83 -20.05
N TYR A 177 0.68 -8.82 -19.28
CA TYR A 177 1.24 -9.20 -17.99
C TYR A 177 1.31 -10.73 -17.89
N SER A 178 2.18 -11.21 -17.01
CA SER A 178 2.25 -12.62 -16.60
C SER A 178 1.89 -12.78 -15.12
N GLY A 179 1.59 -14.00 -14.70
CA GLY A 179 1.37 -14.30 -13.29
C GLY A 179 2.55 -13.87 -12.42
N GLY A 180 2.24 -13.13 -11.34
CA GLY A 180 3.23 -12.53 -10.45
C GLY A 180 3.70 -11.13 -10.85
N ASP A 181 3.32 -10.62 -12.03
CA ASP A 181 3.67 -9.26 -12.47
C ASP A 181 2.97 -8.20 -11.61
N ASN A 182 3.68 -7.08 -11.39
CA ASN A 182 3.11 -5.88 -10.80
C ASN A 182 2.51 -4.96 -11.86
N ILE A 183 1.39 -4.32 -11.53
CA ILE A 183 0.69 -3.36 -12.37
C ILE A 183 0.84 -1.96 -11.75
N LEU A 184 1.57 -1.09 -12.42
CA LEU A 184 1.56 0.33 -12.13
C LEU A 184 0.47 1.02 -12.95
N ILE A 185 -0.44 1.72 -12.29
CA ILE A 185 -1.43 2.59 -12.93
C ILE A 185 -1.18 4.04 -12.58
N ILE A 186 -1.44 4.92 -13.56
CA ILE A 186 -1.31 6.37 -13.43
C ILE A 186 -2.56 6.99 -14.06
N GLY A 187 -3.15 7.98 -13.40
CA GLY A 187 -4.37 8.57 -13.89
C GLY A 187 -4.74 9.92 -13.27
N ASN A 188 -5.90 10.39 -13.69
CA ASN A 188 -6.51 11.62 -13.21
C ASN A 188 -8.00 11.40 -12.92
N ALA A 189 -8.50 12.08 -11.90
CA ALA A 189 -9.91 12.14 -11.52
C ALA A 189 -10.23 13.49 -10.86
N GLY A 190 -11.36 13.62 -10.18
CA GLY A 190 -11.63 14.79 -9.36
C GLY A 190 -10.52 15.05 -8.32
N ALA A 191 -10.16 16.30 -8.09
CA ALA A 191 -9.16 16.67 -7.09
C ALA A 191 -9.61 16.31 -5.67
N ASN A 192 -8.69 15.89 -4.80
CA ASN A 192 -8.96 15.53 -3.40
C ASN A 192 -10.12 14.54 -3.24
N SER A 193 -10.12 13.49 -4.03
CA SER A 193 -11.19 12.49 -4.07
C SER A 193 -10.67 11.11 -3.74
N ILE A 194 -11.52 10.30 -3.10
CA ILE A 194 -11.25 8.88 -2.88
C ILE A 194 -11.68 8.09 -4.11
N LEU A 195 -10.83 7.16 -4.54
CA LEU A 195 -11.12 6.19 -5.60
C LEU A 195 -10.99 4.78 -5.06
N ASN A 196 -11.90 3.91 -5.50
CA ASN A 196 -11.79 2.47 -5.36
C ASN A 196 -11.14 1.91 -6.62
N ILE A 197 -10.06 1.16 -6.46
CA ILE A 197 -9.40 0.43 -7.54
C ILE A 197 -9.71 -1.05 -7.36
N SER A 198 -10.12 -1.71 -8.43
CA SER A 198 -10.41 -3.14 -8.44
C SER A 198 -9.71 -3.82 -9.61
N LEU A 199 -9.22 -5.03 -9.38
CA LEU A 199 -8.76 -5.96 -10.42
C LEU A 199 -9.79 -7.08 -10.54
N ILE A 200 -10.26 -7.34 -11.75
CA ILE A 200 -11.34 -8.28 -12.05
C ILE A 200 -10.78 -9.31 -13.03
N ASP A 201 -11.01 -10.58 -12.73
CA ASP A 201 -10.54 -11.70 -13.53
C ASP A 201 -11.42 -11.95 -14.78
N PRO A 202 -11.03 -12.88 -15.69
CA PRO A 202 -11.81 -13.22 -16.87
C PRO A 202 -13.19 -13.81 -16.59
N ASN A 203 -13.45 -14.30 -15.36
CA ASN A 203 -14.77 -14.80 -14.95
C ASN A 203 -15.68 -13.68 -14.40
N GLY A 204 -15.16 -12.44 -14.28
CA GLY A 204 -15.86 -11.31 -13.72
C GLY A 204 -15.81 -11.23 -12.18
N GLU A 205 -14.94 -12.01 -11.55
CA GLU A 205 -14.74 -11.97 -10.10
C GLU A 205 -13.73 -10.89 -9.70
N THR A 206 -14.03 -10.14 -8.63
CA THR A 206 -13.10 -9.15 -8.09
C THR A 206 -12.02 -9.86 -7.28
N VAL A 207 -10.82 -9.83 -7.80
CA VAL A 207 -9.64 -10.50 -7.23
C VAL A 207 -8.97 -9.65 -6.15
N THR A 208 -8.91 -8.34 -6.34
CA THR A 208 -8.45 -7.39 -5.32
C THR A 208 -9.19 -6.07 -5.44
N LYS A 209 -9.34 -5.39 -4.31
CA LYS A 209 -9.95 -4.07 -4.23
C LYS A 209 -9.33 -3.28 -3.08
N PHE A 210 -8.99 -2.02 -3.33
CA PHE A 210 -8.46 -1.12 -2.30
C PHE A 210 -8.82 0.33 -2.62
N GLU A 211 -8.69 1.20 -1.63
CA GLU A 211 -8.88 2.63 -1.78
C GLU A 211 -7.57 3.36 -2.01
N ILE A 212 -7.60 4.35 -2.88
CA ILE A 212 -6.55 5.36 -3.06
C ILE A 212 -7.20 6.75 -3.05
N PHE A 213 -6.39 7.78 -3.17
CA PHE A 213 -6.87 9.16 -3.30
C PHE A 213 -6.13 9.92 -4.39
N THR A 214 -6.78 10.95 -4.93
CA THR A 214 -6.14 11.94 -5.80
C THR A 214 -5.56 13.08 -4.97
N ASP A 215 -4.52 13.69 -5.50
CA ASP A 215 -3.99 14.94 -4.96
C ASP A 215 -4.86 16.16 -5.32
N LYS A 216 -4.38 17.35 -4.98
CA LYS A 216 -5.07 18.61 -5.28
C LYS A 216 -5.15 18.94 -6.77
N GLU A 217 -4.29 18.34 -7.60
CA GLU A 217 -4.30 18.41 -9.05
C GLU A 217 -5.20 17.36 -9.69
N GLY A 218 -5.75 16.44 -8.89
CA GLY A 218 -6.57 15.33 -9.36
C GLY A 218 -5.75 14.16 -9.89
N THR A 219 -4.42 14.12 -9.68
CA THR A 219 -3.58 13.01 -10.13
C THR A 219 -3.57 11.87 -9.12
N PHE A 220 -3.41 10.65 -9.61
CA PHE A 220 -3.16 9.47 -8.78
C PHE A 220 -2.21 8.50 -9.47
N SER A 221 -1.51 7.73 -8.66
CA SER A 221 -0.75 6.57 -9.11
C SER A 221 -0.75 5.50 -8.01
N THR A 222 -0.72 4.24 -8.40
CA THR A 222 -0.56 3.13 -7.46
C THR A 222 0.14 1.95 -8.12
N ASP A 223 1.01 1.30 -7.37
CA ASP A 223 1.67 0.04 -7.67
C ASP A 223 1.15 -1.12 -6.81
N MET A 224 0.03 -0.90 -6.10
CA MET A 224 -0.57 -1.90 -5.18
C MET A 224 -1.32 -3.02 -5.91
N LEU A 225 -1.48 -2.92 -7.24
CA LEU A 225 -2.04 -3.98 -8.07
C LEU A 225 -0.96 -4.97 -8.48
N GLY A 226 -1.30 -6.25 -8.44
CA GLY A 226 -0.46 -7.31 -8.99
C GLY A 226 -1.32 -8.43 -9.57
N ILE A 227 -0.77 -9.13 -10.56
CA ILE A 227 -1.38 -10.34 -11.10
C ILE A 227 -0.99 -11.51 -10.19
N PRO A 228 -1.96 -12.28 -9.64
CA PRO A 228 -1.63 -13.46 -8.86
C PRO A 228 -0.71 -14.41 -9.63
N SER A 229 0.25 -15.04 -8.95
CA SER A 229 1.20 -15.94 -9.59
C SER A 229 0.56 -17.18 -10.24
N ASN A 230 -0.64 -17.53 -9.82
CA ASN A 230 -1.48 -18.58 -10.37
C ASN A 230 -2.65 -18.04 -11.21
N ALA A 231 -2.55 -16.81 -11.70
CA ALA A 231 -3.61 -16.18 -12.49
C ALA A 231 -3.91 -17.01 -13.75
N MET A 232 -5.17 -17.05 -14.11
CA MET A 232 -5.59 -17.66 -15.38
C MET A 232 -5.29 -16.73 -16.56
N ASP A 233 -4.94 -17.31 -17.67
CA ASP A 233 -4.77 -16.57 -18.93
C ASP A 233 -6.09 -15.95 -19.39
N GLY A 234 -6.03 -14.77 -19.99
CA GLY A 234 -7.20 -14.13 -20.57
C GLY A 234 -7.23 -12.61 -20.41
N GLU A 235 -8.41 -12.04 -20.67
CA GLU A 235 -8.66 -10.61 -20.51
C GLU A 235 -9.07 -10.31 -19.07
N TRP A 236 -8.27 -9.50 -18.41
CA TRP A 236 -8.50 -8.99 -17.08
C TRP A 236 -8.89 -7.52 -17.14
N GLN A 237 -9.65 -7.06 -16.16
CA GLN A 237 -10.15 -5.69 -16.13
C GLN A 237 -9.63 -4.95 -14.89
N ILE A 238 -9.09 -3.76 -15.11
CA ILE A 238 -8.80 -2.81 -14.02
C ILE A 238 -9.92 -1.79 -14.02
N LYS A 239 -10.59 -1.62 -12.89
CA LYS A 239 -11.66 -0.64 -12.69
C LYS A 239 -11.25 0.39 -11.64
N ALA A 240 -11.35 1.68 -12.01
CA ALA A 240 -11.27 2.80 -11.07
C ALA A 240 -12.67 3.43 -10.92
N GLN A 241 -13.12 3.64 -9.68
CA GLN A 241 -14.44 4.19 -9.39
C GLN A 241 -14.38 5.23 -8.28
N SER A 242 -15.09 6.36 -8.44
CA SER A 242 -15.29 7.37 -7.42
C SER A 242 -16.75 7.84 -7.48
N GLY A 243 -17.52 7.56 -6.43
CA GLY A 243 -18.97 7.82 -6.44
C GLY A 243 -19.67 7.04 -7.57
N LEU A 244 -20.32 7.75 -8.47
CA LEU A 244 -21.03 7.17 -9.62
C LEU A 244 -20.14 7.07 -10.87
N ASP A 245 -19.03 7.79 -10.92
CA ASP A 245 -18.12 7.80 -12.04
C ASP A 245 -17.16 6.62 -11.98
N HIS A 246 -16.91 6.00 -13.13
CA HIS A 246 -15.95 4.89 -13.23
C HIS A 246 -15.25 4.89 -14.59
N LYS A 247 -14.12 4.22 -14.62
CA LYS A 247 -13.35 3.93 -15.83
C LYS A 247 -12.79 2.52 -15.73
N GLU A 248 -12.74 1.84 -16.86
CA GLU A 248 -12.23 0.48 -16.98
C GLU A 248 -11.15 0.43 -18.07
N VAL A 249 -10.13 -0.39 -17.83
CA VAL A 249 -9.04 -0.69 -18.77
C VAL A 249 -8.85 -2.20 -18.80
N ILE A 250 -8.80 -2.77 -20.01
CA ILE A 250 -8.56 -4.19 -20.22
C ILE A 250 -7.05 -4.41 -20.39
N ILE A 251 -6.55 -5.45 -19.75
CA ILE A 251 -5.19 -5.97 -19.86
C ILE A 251 -5.26 -7.45 -20.21
N THR A 252 -4.21 -7.99 -20.82
CA THR A 252 -4.10 -9.42 -21.12
C THR A 252 -3.10 -10.08 -20.17
N VAL A 253 -3.46 -11.23 -19.62
CA VAL A 253 -2.57 -12.08 -18.81
C VAL A 253 -2.29 -13.35 -19.59
N SER A 254 -1.01 -13.77 -19.65
CA SER A 254 -0.54 -14.96 -20.36
C SER A 254 0.72 -15.55 -19.73
#